data_3cfbcaffcda65efa2fd47edc5b842b9d
#
_entry.id   3cfbcaffcda65efa2fd47edc5b842b9d
#
_cell.length_a   1.000
_cell.length_b   1.000
_cell.length_c   1.000
_cell.angle_alpha   90.00
_cell.angle_beta   90.00
_cell.angle_gamma   90.00
#
_symmetry.space_group_name_H-M   'P 1'
#
loop_
_entity.id
_entity.type
_entity.pdbx_description
1 polymer ?
#
loop_
_entity_poly.entity_id
_entity_poly.type
_entity_poly.pdbx_seq_one_letter_code
_entity_poly.pdbx_strand_id
1 'polypeptide(L)'
;MYRILSLLWLGWALVGHAAAQDFPSRPVMFTVPFAAGGPADVIARILANGMSKVLNQQFVVENTVGAGGTIGTAKVASSPSDGYSLLLMHISHAANVAFYPNLRYDPVKDFEPIGLVAESPMAIVARKDFPASNFKEFITYLSANNDKMTYGFAGIGSASHLCSLLFFHAINTAVNGAPYKGTAPALNDLLGGHLDFMCDQTINVLQPAKSGLVKAFAATTPQRLKVAPELPTIADSGLPDFQMVVWYAMYAPKGTPRPIIDKLSAALQKAL
;
A
#
# COMPACT_ATOMS: atom_id res chain seq x y z
N MET A 1 72.64 5.33 -10.91
CA MET A 1 71.37 6.02 -11.24
C MET A 1 70.25 5.06 -11.72
N TYR A 2 70.38 3.73 -11.71
CA TYR A 2 69.38 2.78 -12.22
C TYR A 2 68.56 2.06 -11.13
N ARG A 3 68.82 2.30 -9.85
CA ARG A 3 68.08 1.62 -8.75
C ARG A 3 66.89 2.35 -8.18
N ILE A 4 66.65 3.59 -8.59
CA ILE A 4 65.51 4.40 -8.10
C ILE A 4 64.30 4.32 -9.03
N LEU A 5 64.46 3.95 -10.31
CA LEU A 5 63.36 3.81 -11.28
C LEU A 5 62.53 2.54 -11.10
N SER A 6 63.06 1.51 -10.44
CA SER A 6 62.37 0.23 -10.27
C SER A 6 61.31 0.24 -9.15
N LEU A 7 61.36 1.22 -8.25
CA LEU A 7 60.37 1.35 -7.13
C LEU A 7 59.10 2.10 -7.52
N LEU A 8 59.10 2.87 -8.59
CA LEU A 8 57.93 3.61 -9.07
C LEU A 8 56.96 2.76 -9.89
N TRP A 9 57.36 1.61 -10.39
CA TRP A 9 56.47 0.68 -11.16
C TRP A 9 55.71 -0.31 -10.29
N LEU A 10 56.06 -0.49 -9.01
CA LEU A 10 55.39 -1.40 -8.09
C LEU A 10 54.19 -0.78 -7.41
N GLY A 11 54.05 0.55 -7.45
CA GLY A 11 52.99 1.31 -6.80
C GLY A 11 51.65 1.32 -7.58
N TRP A 12 51.63 0.97 -8.88
CA TRP A 12 50.46 1.03 -9.76
C TRP A 12 49.68 -0.30 -9.86
N ALA A 13 50.21 -1.38 -9.33
CA ALA A 13 49.56 -2.69 -9.39
C ALA A 13 48.58 -2.97 -8.24
N LEU A 14 48.41 -2.04 -7.29
CA LEU A 14 47.52 -2.16 -6.15
C LEU A 14 46.24 -1.28 -6.25
N VAL A 15 45.84 -0.86 -7.45
CA VAL A 15 44.47 -0.45 -7.69
C VAL A 15 43.65 -1.75 -7.71
N GLY A 16 43.43 -2.27 -6.50
CA GLY A 16 42.52 -3.37 -6.28
C GLY A 16 41.21 -3.02 -7.00
N HIS A 17 40.80 -3.86 -7.90
CA HIS A 17 39.43 -3.88 -8.38
C HIS A 17 38.57 -4.03 -7.12
N ALA A 18 38.00 -2.93 -6.62
CA ALA A 18 36.86 -3.03 -5.74
C ALA A 18 35.83 -3.83 -6.56
N ALA A 19 35.82 -5.13 -6.39
CA ALA A 19 34.77 -5.98 -6.92
C ALA A 19 33.50 -5.34 -6.41
N ALA A 20 32.74 -4.74 -7.32
CA ALA A 20 31.43 -4.20 -7.00
C ALA A 20 30.68 -5.36 -6.33
N GLN A 21 30.48 -5.28 -5.01
CA GLN A 21 29.82 -6.33 -4.27
C GLN A 21 28.49 -6.58 -4.99
N ASP A 22 28.28 -7.82 -5.43
CA ASP A 22 27.05 -8.17 -6.14
C ASP A 22 25.84 -7.79 -5.29
N PHE A 23 25.09 -6.80 -5.72
CA PHE A 23 23.83 -6.44 -5.08
C PHE A 23 22.80 -7.57 -5.27
N PRO A 24 22.02 -7.96 -4.24
CA PRO A 24 22.16 -7.58 -2.84
C PRO A 24 23.13 -8.52 -2.08
N SER A 25 24.02 -7.95 -1.25
CA SER A 25 24.97 -8.70 -0.39
C SER A 25 24.55 -8.71 1.08
N ARG A 26 23.50 -7.99 1.44
CA ARG A 26 22.92 -7.89 2.79
C ARG A 26 21.40 -7.79 2.70
N PRO A 27 20.64 -7.95 3.80
CA PRO A 27 19.19 -7.83 3.80
C PRO A 27 18.71 -6.49 3.25
N VAL A 28 17.63 -6.54 2.45
CA VAL A 28 16.95 -5.39 1.86
C VAL A 28 15.75 -5.05 2.75
N MET A 29 15.67 -3.79 3.19
CA MET A 29 14.56 -3.28 3.99
C MET A 29 13.40 -2.91 3.08
N PHE A 30 12.22 -3.46 3.34
CA PHE A 30 11.01 -3.23 2.56
C PHE A 30 9.98 -2.51 3.42
N THR A 31 9.98 -1.19 3.34
CA THR A 31 9.12 -0.32 4.16
C THR A 31 7.69 -0.34 3.66
N VAL A 32 6.77 -0.63 4.58
CA VAL A 32 5.31 -0.52 4.43
C VAL A 32 4.81 0.58 5.35
N PRO A 33 4.22 1.68 4.83
CA PRO A 33 3.86 2.83 5.65
C PRO A 33 2.50 2.71 6.35
N PHE A 34 2.03 1.49 6.57
CA PHE A 34 0.77 1.17 7.25
C PHE A 34 0.96 0.05 8.28
N ALA A 35 -0.02 -0.09 9.19
CA ALA A 35 0.02 -1.10 10.25
C ALA A 35 0.13 -2.53 9.70
N ALA A 36 0.85 -3.36 10.45
CA ALA A 36 0.97 -4.79 10.18
C ALA A 36 -0.42 -5.47 10.15
N GLY A 37 -0.54 -6.53 9.35
CA GLY A 37 -1.78 -7.28 9.17
C GLY A 37 -2.79 -6.63 8.22
N GLY A 38 -2.56 -5.40 7.75
CA GLY A 38 -3.38 -4.78 6.71
C GLY A 38 -2.96 -5.21 5.30
N PRO A 39 -3.74 -4.80 4.26
CA PRO A 39 -3.52 -5.21 2.87
C PRO A 39 -2.09 -4.98 2.37
N ALA A 40 -1.53 -3.80 2.61
CA ALA A 40 -0.16 -3.47 2.20
C ALA A 40 0.89 -4.38 2.85
N ASP A 41 0.72 -4.72 4.12
CA ASP A 41 1.63 -5.61 4.84
C ASP A 41 1.55 -7.05 4.32
N VAL A 42 0.35 -7.55 4.06
CA VAL A 42 0.14 -8.90 3.50
C VAL A 42 0.81 -8.99 2.12
N ILE A 43 0.57 -8.04 1.23
CA ILE A 43 1.18 -7.98 -0.10
C ILE A 43 2.71 -7.90 0.01
N ALA A 44 3.23 -7.03 0.87
CA ALA A 44 4.67 -6.87 1.08
C ALA A 44 5.34 -8.17 1.54
N ARG A 45 4.72 -8.91 2.47
CA ARG A 45 5.29 -10.18 2.98
C ARG A 45 5.28 -11.28 1.93
N ILE A 46 4.25 -11.36 1.09
CA ILE A 46 4.21 -12.29 -0.04
C ILE A 46 5.36 -11.98 -1.00
N LEU A 47 5.51 -10.71 -1.39
CA LEU A 47 6.59 -10.27 -2.28
C LEU A 47 7.97 -10.48 -1.67
N ALA A 48 8.17 -10.09 -0.41
CA ALA A 48 9.43 -10.25 0.31
C ALA A 48 9.89 -11.71 0.30
N ASN A 49 8.97 -12.66 0.53
CA ASN A 49 9.27 -14.09 0.46
C ASN A 49 9.66 -14.51 -0.98
N GLY A 50 8.92 -14.07 -1.99
CA GLY A 50 9.21 -14.36 -3.40
C GLY A 50 10.55 -13.79 -3.84
N MET A 51 10.78 -12.51 -3.61
CA MET A 51 12.03 -11.81 -3.97
C MET A 51 13.23 -12.34 -3.21
N SER A 52 13.06 -12.74 -1.94
CA SER A 52 14.13 -13.37 -1.16
C SER A 52 14.62 -14.66 -1.78
N LYS A 53 13.73 -15.49 -2.33
CA LYS A 53 14.10 -16.71 -3.05
C LYS A 53 14.80 -16.41 -4.37
N VAL A 54 14.33 -15.42 -5.12
CA VAL A 54 14.90 -15.04 -6.42
C VAL A 54 16.31 -14.47 -6.29
N LEU A 55 16.54 -13.63 -5.28
CA LEU A 55 17.81 -12.90 -5.11
C LEU A 55 18.76 -13.54 -4.08
N ASN A 56 18.34 -14.65 -3.46
CA ASN A 56 19.09 -15.34 -2.40
C ASN A 56 19.56 -14.39 -1.28
N GLN A 57 18.71 -13.40 -0.94
CA GLN A 57 18.92 -12.45 0.16
C GLN A 57 17.60 -12.11 0.83
N GLN A 58 17.62 -11.83 2.11
CA GLN A 58 16.41 -11.53 2.86
C GLN A 58 15.83 -10.16 2.48
N PHE A 59 14.53 -10.12 2.23
CA PHE A 59 13.72 -8.90 2.19
C PHE A 59 12.94 -8.81 3.49
N VAL A 60 13.25 -7.80 4.29
CA VAL A 60 12.69 -7.61 5.65
C VAL A 60 11.61 -6.54 5.62
N VAL A 61 10.36 -6.94 5.87
CA VAL A 61 9.23 -6.00 5.91
C VAL A 61 9.25 -5.22 7.21
N GLU A 62 9.24 -3.89 7.10
CA GLU A 62 9.18 -2.94 8.21
C GLU A 62 7.94 -2.05 8.09
N ASN A 63 7.11 -1.99 9.13
CA ASN A 63 5.93 -1.13 9.17
C ASN A 63 6.25 0.22 9.83
N THR A 64 6.41 1.29 9.03
CA THR A 64 6.66 2.66 9.50
C THR A 64 5.40 3.51 9.32
N VAL A 65 4.53 3.51 10.31
CA VAL A 65 3.15 4.00 10.24
C VAL A 65 3.00 5.49 10.53
N GLY A 66 1.95 6.10 10.02
CA GLY A 66 1.46 7.43 10.41
C GLY A 66 1.19 8.38 9.25
N ALA A 67 0.31 9.36 9.50
CA ALA A 67 -0.08 10.42 8.57
C ALA A 67 -0.42 9.90 7.16
N GLY A 68 -1.32 8.92 7.04
CA GLY A 68 -1.72 8.36 5.74
C GLY A 68 -0.57 7.72 4.94
N GLY A 69 0.50 7.30 5.62
CA GLY A 69 1.69 6.70 5.01
C GLY A 69 2.83 7.68 4.71
N THR A 70 2.64 8.98 4.93
CA THR A 70 3.67 9.99 4.58
C THR A 70 4.94 9.86 5.40
N ILE A 71 4.87 9.37 6.65
CA ILE A 71 6.04 9.20 7.52
C ILE A 71 6.97 8.12 6.95
N GLY A 72 6.46 6.93 6.67
CA GLY A 72 7.26 5.84 6.10
C GLY A 72 7.78 6.15 4.70
N THR A 73 6.97 6.85 3.89
CA THR A 73 7.36 7.28 2.54
C THR A 73 8.51 8.30 2.61
N ALA A 74 8.44 9.31 3.49
CA ALA A 74 9.51 10.29 3.69
C ALA A 74 10.81 9.63 4.20
N LYS A 75 10.70 8.62 5.07
CA LYS A 75 11.86 7.84 5.54
C LYS A 75 12.60 7.21 4.37
N VAL A 76 11.88 6.57 3.45
CA VAL A 76 12.51 5.94 2.28
C VAL A 76 13.07 6.98 1.32
N ALA A 77 12.35 8.08 1.06
CA ALA A 77 12.84 9.18 0.21
C ALA A 77 14.20 9.73 0.66
N SER A 78 14.45 9.77 1.99
CA SER A 78 15.69 10.24 2.58
C SER A 78 16.74 9.15 2.83
N SER A 79 16.46 7.90 2.46
CA SER A 79 17.39 6.78 2.63
C SER A 79 18.49 6.79 1.56
N PRO A 80 19.64 6.11 1.79
CA PRO A 80 20.67 5.96 0.77
C PRO A 80 20.12 5.31 -0.51
N SER A 81 20.55 5.80 -1.67
CA SER A 81 20.15 5.31 -3.00
C SER A 81 20.98 4.09 -3.45
N ASP A 82 21.15 3.11 -2.57
CA ASP A 82 21.99 1.92 -2.76
C ASP A 82 21.18 0.64 -3.02
N GLY A 83 19.84 0.77 -3.11
CA GLY A 83 18.91 -0.33 -3.37
C GLY A 83 18.49 -1.15 -2.14
N TYR A 84 19.01 -0.85 -0.94
CA TYR A 84 18.70 -1.59 0.28
C TYR A 84 17.53 -1.03 1.08
N SER A 85 16.97 0.09 0.66
CA SER A 85 15.74 0.67 1.22
C SER A 85 14.69 0.77 0.12
N LEU A 86 13.61 0.01 0.26
CA LEU A 86 12.51 -0.02 -0.71
C LEU A 86 11.21 0.39 -0.04
N LEU A 87 10.31 0.93 -0.83
CA LEU A 87 8.96 1.33 -0.42
C LEU A 87 7.92 0.51 -1.18
N LEU A 88 6.96 -0.09 -0.47
CA LEU A 88 5.68 -0.48 -1.06
C LEU A 88 4.66 0.59 -0.76
N MET A 89 4.14 1.22 -1.80
CA MET A 89 3.09 2.22 -1.67
C MET A 89 2.00 2.01 -2.72
N HIS A 90 0.85 2.58 -2.47
CA HIS A 90 -0.33 2.48 -3.32
C HIS A 90 -0.80 3.88 -3.78
N ILE A 91 -1.99 3.99 -4.31
CA ILE A 91 -2.60 5.23 -4.83
C ILE A 91 -2.39 6.46 -3.95
N SER A 92 -2.25 6.31 -2.63
CA SER A 92 -1.94 7.42 -1.71
C SER A 92 -0.61 8.09 -1.99
N HIS A 93 0.33 7.42 -2.67
CA HIS A 93 1.60 8.02 -3.07
C HIS A 93 1.37 9.27 -3.94
N ALA A 94 0.44 9.17 -4.88
CA ALA A 94 0.05 10.31 -5.70
C ALA A 94 -0.93 11.25 -4.99
N ALA A 95 -1.87 10.72 -4.20
CA ALA A 95 -2.95 11.51 -3.60
C ALA A 95 -2.49 12.38 -2.43
N ASN A 96 -1.44 11.99 -1.70
CA ASN A 96 -0.99 12.70 -0.49
C ASN A 96 -0.57 14.15 -0.73
N VAL A 97 -0.17 14.52 -1.95
CA VAL A 97 0.12 15.93 -2.31
C VAL A 97 -1.09 16.85 -2.13
N ALA A 98 -2.31 16.33 -2.28
CA ALA A 98 -3.54 17.10 -2.11
C ALA A 98 -3.97 17.23 -0.64
N PHE A 99 -3.52 16.31 0.24
CA PHE A 99 -3.94 16.26 1.64
C PHE A 99 -2.91 16.84 2.62
N TYR A 100 -1.62 16.89 2.22
CA TYR A 100 -0.52 17.31 3.08
C TYR A 100 0.24 18.47 2.45
N PRO A 101 -0.10 19.73 2.77
CA PRO A 101 0.54 20.90 2.18
C PRO A 101 2.05 21.00 2.47
N ASN A 102 2.50 20.39 3.57
CA ASN A 102 3.92 20.34 3.98
C ASN A 102 4.49 18.93 3.82
N LEU A 103 4.23 18.28 2.70
CA LEU A 103 4.75 16.95 2.40
C LEU A 103 6.28 17.00 2.35
N ARG A 104 6.95 16.09 3.04
CA ARG A 104 8.42 16.05 3.17
C ARG A 104 9.13 15.31 2.04
N TYR A 105 8.45 15.04 0.95
CA TYR A 105 8.96 14.39 -0.25
C TYR A 105 8.11 14.79 -1.46
N ASP A 106 8.73 14.72 -2.63
CA ASP A 106 8.03 14.80 -3.91
C ASP A 106 7.81 13.35 -4.43
N PRO A 107 6.55 12.90 -4.61
CA PRO A 107 6.28 11.51 -4.99
C PRO A 107 6.83 11.12 -6.39
N VAL A 108 7.15 12.10 -7.22
CA VAL A 108 7.69 11.88 -8.57
C VAL A 108 9.21 12.03 -8.60
N LYS A 109 9.75 13.06 -7.92
CA LYS A 109 11.16 13.42 -8.04
C LYS A 109 12.08 12.69 -7.08
N ASP A 110 11.57 12.23 -5.93
CA ASP A 110 12.39 11.63 -4.86
C ASP A 110 12.45 10.10 -4.93
N PHE A 111 11.88 9.49 -5.98
CA PHE A 111 11.81 8.04 -6.13
C PHE A 111 12.19 7.57 -7.53
N GLU A 112 12.72 6.34 -7.57
CA GLU A 112 12.84 5.52 -8.79
C GLU A 112 11.78 4.41 -8.74
N PRO A 113 10.85 4.32 -9.70
CA PRO A 113 9.88 3.24 -9.76
C PRO A 113 10.57 1.93 -10.17
N ILE A 114 10.28 0.85 -9.44
CA ILE A 114 10.77 -0.49 -9.74
C ILE A 114 9.75 -1.26 -10.57
N GLY A 115 8.48 -1.18 -10.18
CA GLY A 115 7.40 -1.82 -10.93
C GLY A 115 6.06 -1.81 -10.22
N LEU A 116 5.01 -2.04 -11.00
CA LEU A 116 3.66 -2.29 -10.50
C LEU A 116 3.64 -3.70 -9.85
N VAL A 117 2.95 -3.80 -8.72
CA VAL A 117 2.92 -5.01 -7.89
C VAL A 117 1.59 -5.72 -8.01
N ALA A 118 0.50 -5.02 -7.78
CA ALA A 118 -0.84 -5.59 -7.75
C ALA A 118 -1.89 -4.51 -7.91
N GLU A 119 -3.08 -4.96 -8.29
CA GLU A 119 -4.33 -4.22 -8.14
C GLU A 119 -5.20 -4.91 -7.10
N SER A 120 -5.75 -4.15 -6.18
CA SER A 120 -6.60 -4.66 -5.11
C SER A 120 -7.96 -3.99 -5.16
N PRO A 121 -9.04 -4.74 -5.47
CA PRO A 121 -10.40 -4.23 -5.35
C PRO A 121 -10.74 -3.84 -3.91
N MET A 122 -11.70 -2.95 -3.76
CA MET A 122 -12.24 -2.58 -2.45
C MET A 122 -13.70 -3.03 -2.32
N ALA A 123 -14.21 -3.02 -1.09
CA ALA A 123 -15.60 -3.27 -0.77
C ALA A 123 -16.08 -2.37 0.37
N ILE A 124 -17.36 -2.00 0.32
CA ILE A 124 -18.06 -1.38 1.46
C ILE A 124 -18.51 -2.50 2.39
N VAL A 125 -18.03 -2.45 3.63
CA VAL A 125 -18.38 -3.41 4.68
C VAL A 125 -18.86 -2.68 5.93
N ALA A 126 -19.77 -3.30 6.68
CA ALA A 126 -20.27 -2.76 7.94
C ALA A 126 -20.26 -3.83 9.04
N ARG A 127 -20.43 -3.39 10.31
CA ARG A 127 -20.58 -4.30 11.45
C ARG A 127 -21.72 -5.30 11.21
N LYS A 128 -21.61 -6.49 11.80
CA LYS A 128 -22.52 -7.62 11.54
C LYS A 128 -24.00 -7.32 11.77
N ASP A 129 -24.29 -6.46 12.74
CA ASP A 129 -25.65 -6.08 13.17
C ASP A 129 -26.10 -4.75 12.53
N PHE A 130 -25.40 -4.25 11.51
CA PHE A 130 -25.80 -3.04 10.78
C PHE A 130 -27.23 -3.22 10.22
N PRO A 131 -28.16 -2.22 10.41
CA PRO A 131 -29.57 -2.38 10.08
C PRO A 131 -29.87 -2.16 8.57
N ALA A 132 -29.19 -2.88 7.72
CA ALA A 132 -29.43 -2.98 6.27
C ALA A 132 -29.10 -4.38 5.80
N SER A 133 -29.83 -4.86 4.80
CA SER A 133 -29.68 -6.19 4.20
C SER A 133 -29.05 -6.15 2.81
N ASN A 134 -29.02 -5.00 2.16
CA ASN A 134 -28.45 -4.78 0.83
C ASN A 134 -27.89 -3.35 0.71
N PHE A 135 -27.17 -3.10 -0.39
CA PHE A 135 -26.49 -1.82 -0.58
C PHE A 135 -27.42 -0.62 -0.69
N LYS A 136 -28.61 -0.79 -1.29
CA LYS A 136 -29.60 0.30 -1.38
C LYS A 136 -30.13 0.70 0.00
N GLU A 137 -30.45 -0.28 0.83
CA GLU A 137 -30.85 -0.04 2.22
C GLU A 137 -29.70 0.57 3.04
N PHE A 138 -28.46 0.13 2.79
CA PHE A 138 -27.27 0.71 3.41
C PHE A 138 -27.16 2.21 3.11
N ILE A 139 -27.26 2.62 1.84
CA ILE A 139 -27.25 4.05 1.46
C ILE A 139 -28.40 4.82 2.13
N THR A 140 -29.62 4.27 2.06
CA THR A 140 -30.80 4.92 2.66
C THR A 140 -30.63 5.13 4.16
N TYR A 141 -30.18 4.09 4.87
CA TYR A 141 -29.94 4.16 6.31
C TYR A 141 -28.81 5.14 6.65
N LEU A 142 -27.71 5.09 5.90
CA LEU A 142 -26.57 5.97 6.09
C LEU A 142 -26.96 7.44 5.90
N SER A 143 -27.71 7.76 4.84
CA SER A 143 -28.14 9.12 4.55
C SER A 143 -29.11 9.68 5.61
N ALA A 144 -29.95 8.82 6.19
CA ALA A 144 -30.89 9.20 7.24
C ALA A 144 -30.24 9.34 8.64
N ASN A 145 -29.07 8.79 8.87
CA ASN A 145 -28.41 8.72 10.18
C ASN A 145 -26.92 9.15 10.14
N ASN A 146 -26.51 9.89 9.14
CA ASN A 146 -25.12 10.23 8.87
C ASN A 146 -24.38 10.93 10.03
N ASP A 147 -25.07 11.70 10.81
CA ASP A 147 -24.59 12.40 12.01
C ASP A 147 -24.25 11.45 13.18
N LYS A 148 -24.84 10.25 13.17
CA LYS A 148 -24.68 9.22 14.21
C LYS A 148 -23.75 8.10 13.80
N MET A 149 -23.39 8.03 12.50
CA MET A 149 -22.56 6.98 11.97
C MET A 149 -21.08 7.36 12.00
N THR A 150 -20.22 6.36 12.18
CA THR A 150 -18.77 6.52 12.16
C THR A 150 -18.13 5.50 11.22
N TYR A 151 -17.31 5.98 10.28
CA TYR A 151 -16.51 5.08 9.43
C TYR A 151 -15.05 5.09 9.81
N GLY A 152 -14.39 3.93 9.63
CA GLY A 152 -12.95 3.78 9.87
C GLY A 152 -12.12 3.88 8.59
N PHE A 153 -10.92 4.48 8.68
CA PHE A 153 -9.99 4.56 7.55
C PHE A 153 -8.52 4.62 8.01
N ALA A 154 -7.59 4.29 7.12
CA ALA A 154 -6.16 4.12 7.41
C ALA A 154 -5.35 5.43 7.47
N GLY A 155 -5.97 6.53 7.91
CA GLY A 155 -5.39 7.87 7.94
C GLY A 155 -5.74 8.70 6.70
N ILE A 156 -5.65 10.02 6.85
CA ILE A 156 -5.98 11.00 5.80
C ILE A 156 -5.15 10.71 4.55
N GLY A 157 -5.76 10.76 3.36
CA GLY A 157 -5.11 10.46 2.09
C GLY A 157 -4.90 8.97 1.79
N SER A 158 -5.21 8.05 2.73
CA SER A 158 -5.15 6.61 2.48
C SER A 158 -6.18 6.14 1.46
N ALA A 159 -5.98 4.95 0.88
CA ALA A 159 -6.91 4.38 -0.08
C ALA A 159 -8.34 4.22 0.48
N SER A 160 -8.46 3.78 1.74
CA SER A 160 -9.75 3.67 2.43
C SER A 160 -10.42 5.04 2.68
N HIS A 161 -9.62 6.08 2.95
CA HIS A 161 -10.13 7.45 3.04
C HIS A 161 -10.64 7.95 1.70
N LEU A 162 -9.84 7.80 0.63
CA LEU A 162 -10.23 8.19 -0.72
C LEU A 162 -11.50 7.47 -1.18
N CYS A 163 -11.60 6.16 -0.95
CA CYS A 163 -12.80 5.39 -1.26
C CYS A 163 -14.03 5.96 -0.55
N SER A 164 -13.90 6.24 0.73
CA SER A 164 -15.01 6.78 1.52
C SER A 164 -15.42 8.17 1.05
N LEU A 165 -14.46 9.07 0.76
CA LEU A 165 -14.75 10.41 0.25
C LEU A 165 -15.46 10.38 -1.12
N LEU A 166 -14.97 9.54 -2.04
CA LEU A 166 -15.62 9.35 -3.35
C LEU A 166 -17.03 8.79 -3.20
N PHE A 167 -17.21 7.82 -2.28
CA PHE A 167 -18.53 7.25 -1.99
C PHE A 167 -19.48 8.30 -1.41
N PHE A 168 -19.05 9.10 -0.43
CA PHE A 168 -19.86 10.16 0.15
C PHE A 168 -20.24 11.24 -0.85
N HIS A 169 -19.29 11.58 -1.74
CA HIS A 169 -19.59 12.49 -2.85
C HIS A 169 -20.66 11.91 -3.78
N ALA A 170 -20.56 10.64 -4.15
CA ALA A 170 -21.51 9.97 -5.05
C ALA A 170 -22.93 9.88 -4.48
N ILE A 171 -23.07 9.77 -3.15
CA ILE A 171 -24.39 9.72 -2.49
C ILE A 171 -24.80 11.05 -1.86
N ASN A 172 -24.04 12.12 -2.09
CA ASN A 172 -24.26 13.46 -1.51
C ASN A 172 -24.48 13.45 0.01
N THR A 173 -23.62 12.73 0.74
CA THR A 173 -23.72 12.56 2.19
C THR A 173 -22.34 12.77 2.80
N ALA A 174 -22.27 13.24 4.05
CA ALA A 174 -21.04 13.34 4.82
C ALA A 174 -21.19 12.53 6.11
N VAL A 175 -20.14 11.82 6.52
CA VAL A 175 -20.12 10.98 7.72
C VAL A 175 -18.86 11.25 8.53
N ASN A 176 -18.95 11.15 9.85
CA ASN A 176 -17.79 11.30 10.73
C ASN A 176 -16.79 10.16 10.57
N GLY A 177 -15.53 10.49 10.37
CA GLY A 177 -14.48 9.51 10.14
C GLY A 177 -13.52 9.37 11.29
N ALA A 178 -13.14 8.13 11.62
CA ALA A 178 -12.12 7.79 12.60
C ALA A 178 -10.82 7.35 11.89
N PRO A 179 -9.71 8.10 12.02
CA PRO A 179 -8.45 7.77 11.40
C PRO A 179 -7.66 6.75 12.23
N TYR A 180 -7.14 5.72 11.56
CA TYR A 180 -6.27 4.69 12.12
C TYR A 180 -4.89 4.71 11.45
N LYS A 181 -3.93 3.98 12.01
CA LYS A 181 -2.58 3.82 11.41
C LYS A 181 -2.52 2.76 10.31
N GLY A 182 -3.68 2.26 9.86
CA GLY A 182 -3.86 1.21 8.86
C GLY A 182 -5.26 0.64 8.95
N THR A 183 -5.72 -0.17 7.98
CA THR A 183 -7.07 -0.73 8.01
C THR A 183 -7.21 -1.94 8.94
N ALA A 184 -6.13 -2.64 9.29
CA ALA A 184 -6.22 -3.76 10.24
C ALA A 184 -6.77 -3.33 11.63
N PRO A 185 -6.25 -2.30 12.32
CA PRO A 185 -6.85 -1.81 13.56
C PRO A 185 -8.27 -1.26 13.36
N ALA A 186 -8.59 -0.62 12.22
CA ALA A 186 -9.94 -0.18 11.92
C ALA A 186 -10.92 -1.37 11.78
N LEU A 187 -10.48 -2.45 11.13
CA LEU A 187 -11.29 -3.67 11.01
C LEU A 187 -11.55 -4.32 12.37
N ASN A 188 -10.56 -4.32 13.26
CA ASN A 188 -10.76 -4.83 14.62
C ASN A 188 -11.84 -4.04 15.36
N ASP A 189 -11.85 -2.73 15.24
CA ASP A 189 -12.88 -1.88 15.84
C ASP A 189 -14.25 -2.05 15.16
N LEU A 190 -14.28 -2.30 13.85
CA LEU A 190 -15.51 -2.67 13.15
C LEU A 190 -16.08 -4.00 13.66
N LEU A 191 -15.22 -5.01 13.85
CA LEU A 191 -15.58 -6.31 14.41
C LEU A 191 -16.08 -6.19 15.85
N GLY A 192 -15.51 -5.28 16.62
CA GLY A 192 -15.92 -4.95 17.99
C GLY A 192 -17.18 -4.10 18.09
N GLY A 193 -17.72 -3.60 16.96
CA GLY A 193 -18.91 -2.72 16.95
C GLY A 193 -18.61 -1.27 17.34
N HIS A 194 -17.33 -0.87 17.40
CA HIS A 194 -16.90 0.52 17.69
C HIS A 194 -16.94 1.43 16.46
N LEU A 195 -17.05 0.83 15.27
CA LEU A 195 -17.28 1.51 13.99
C LEU A 195 -18.54 0.93 13.33
N ASP A 196 -19.20 1.72 12.52
CA ASP A 196 -20.39 1.29 11.79
C ASP A 196 -20.02 0.64 10.45
N PHE A 197 -19.06 1.21 9.72
CA PHE A 197 -18.65 0.70 8.42
C PHE A 197 -17.25 1.17 8.02
N MET A 198 -16.74 0.62 6.92
CA MET A 198 -15.52 1.05 6.27
C MET A 198 -15.52 0.69 4.78
N CYS A 199 -14.78 1.43 3.98
CA CYS A 199 -14.36 0.99 2.65
C CYS A 199 -12.95 0.43 2.78
N ASP A 200 -12.76 -0.86 2.50
CA ASP A 200 -11.44 -1.47 2.58
C ASP A 200 -11.21 -2.49 1.47
N GLN A 201 -9.97 -2.87 1.29
CA GLN A 201 -9.56 -3.80 0.27
C GLN A 201 -10.09 -5.21 0.54
N THR A 202 -10.50 -5.89 -0.51
CA THR A 202 -11.13 -7.21 -0.44
C THR A 202 -10.25 -8.27 0.20
N ILE A 203 -8.93 -8.17 0.05
CA ILE A 203 -7.97 -9.06 0.71
C ILE A 203 -8.09 -9.03 2.25
N ASN A 204 -8.55 -7.93 2.81
CA ASN A 204 -8.70 -7.75 4.26
C ASN A 204 -10.12 -8.14 4.75
N VAL A 205 -11.16 -7.88 3.96
CA VAL A 205 -12.56 -7.93 4.44
C VAL A 205 -13.37 -9.11 3.93
N LEU A 206 -12.98 -9.79 2.84
CA LEU A 206 -13.78 -10.89 2.31
C LEU A 206 -13.85 -12.10 3.24
N GLN A 207 -12.75 -12.46 3.90
CA GLN A 207 -12.78 -13.59 4.82
C GLN A 207 -13.65 -13.32 6.05
N PRO A 208 -13.55 -12.18 6.76
CA PRO A 208 -14.51 -11.78 7.79
C PRO A 208 -15.97 -11.76 7.30
N ALA A 209 -16.21 -11.28 6.07
CA ALA A 209 -17.56 -11.27 5.50
C ALA A 209 -18.11 -12.68 5.26
N LYS A 210 -17.30 -13.58 4.67
CA LYS A 210 -17.68 -14.99 4.47
C LYS A 210 -17.94 -15.73 5.79
N SER A 211 -17.26 -15.33 6.85
CA SER A 211 -17.47 -15.87 8.20
C SER A 211 -18.63 -15.23 8.97
N GLY A 212 -19.36 -14.27 8.36
CA GLY A 212 -20.48 -13.57 8.98
C GLY A 212 -20.08 -12.62 10.12
N LEU A 213 -18.81 -12.25 10.20
CA LEU A 213 -18.28 -11.33 11.21
C LEU A 213 -18.52 -9.86 10.85
N VAL A 214 -18.65 -9.57 9.56
CA VAL A 214 -19.07 -8.28 9.00
C VAL A 214 -20.06 -8.51 7.87
N LYS A 215 -20.85 -7.49 7.52
CA LYS A 215 -21.68 -7.46 6.31
C LYS A 215 -20.91 -6.82 5.17
N ALA A 216 -20.75 -7.50 4.04
CA ALA A 216 -20.25 -6.90 2.81
C ALA A 216 -21.43 -6.50 1.92
N PHE A 217 -21.47 -5.24 1.47
CA PHE A 217 -22.58 -4.68 0.73
C PHE A 217 -22.34 -4.61 -0.78
N ALA A 218 -21.16 -4.14 -1.19
CA ALA A 218 -20.82 -4.05 -2.60
C ALA A 218 -19.29 -3.92 -2.81
N ALA A 219 -18.81 -4.46 -3.93
CA ALA A 219 -17.46 -4.26 -4.42
C ALA A 219 -17.36 -2.99 -5.27
N THR A 220 -16.20 -2.33 -5.25
CA THR A 220 -15.96 -1.07 -5.96
C THR A 220 -15.49 -1.27 -7.42
N THR A 221 -15.46 -2.50 -7.88
CA THR A 221 -15.06 -2.86 -9.26
C THR A 221 -16.21 -2.73 -10.23
N PRO A 222 -15.93 -2.47 -11.53
CA PRO A 222 -16.98 -2.43 -12.55
C PRO A 222 -17.63 -3.79 -12.81
N GLN A 223 -16.95 -4.88 -12.48
CA GLN A 223 -17.44 -6.25 -12.63
C GLN A 223 -17.34 -7.00 -11.30
N ARG A 224 -18.21 -7.99 -11.12
CA ARG A 224 -18.19 -8.83 -9.92
C ARG A 224 -16.89 -9.58 -9.76
N LEU A 225 -16.47 -9.74 -8.54
CA LEU A 225 -15.23 -10.43 -8.19
C LEU A 225 -15.38 -11.95 -8.41
N LYS A 226 -14.43 -12.56 -9.11
CA LYS A 226 -14.42 -14.03 -9.29
C LYS A 226 -14.35 -14.80 -7.96
N VAL A 227 -13.70 -14.20 -6.95
CA VAL A 227 -13.52 -14.78 -5.60
C VAL A 227 -14.73 -14.56 -4.69
N ALA A 228 -15.69 -13.72 -5.09
CA ALA A 228 -16.92 -13.39 -4.36
C ALA A 228 -18.03 -12.99 -5.38
N PRO A 229 -18.50 -13.91 -6.24
CA PRO A 229 -19.48 -13.59 -7.28
C PRO A 229 -20.86 -13.20 -6.72
N GLU A 230 -21.15 -13.59 -5.50
CA GLU A 230 -22.35 -13.22 -4.72
C GLU A 230 -22.37 -11.74 -4.32
N LEU A 231 -21.20 -11.10 -4.17
CA LEU A 231 -21.11 -9.71 -3.80
C LEU A 231 -21.40 -8.83 -5.02
N PRO A 232 -22.47 -8.00 -4.99
CA PRO A 232 -22.76 -7.10 -6.09
C PRO A 232 -21.69 -6.03 -6.24
N THR A 233 -21.63 -5.41 -7.40
CA THR A 233 -20.84 -4.19 -7.58
C THR A 233 -21.63 -2.96 -7.13
N ILE A 234 -20.92 -1.88 -6.79
CA ILE A 234 -21.58 -0.59 -6.51
C ILE A 234 -22.32 -0.10 -7.75
N ALA A 235 -21.78 -0.34 -8.94
CA ALA A 235 -22.41 -0.02 -10.21
C ALA A 235 -23.76 -0.75 -10.39
N ASP A 236 -23.82 -2.08 -10.15
CA ASP A 236 -25.06 -2.86 -10.19
C ASP A 236 -26.09 -2.38 -9.15
N SER A 237 -25.63 -1.67 -8.13
CA SER A 237 -26.43 -1.32 -6.95
C SER A 237 -26.90 0.14 -6.95
N GLY A 238 -26.77 0.87 -8.08
CA GLY A 238 -27.35 2.18 -8.28
C GLY A 238 -26.37 3.35 -8.42
N LEU A 239 -25.07 3.10 -8.42
CA LEU A 239 -24.01 4.10 -8.64
C LEU A 239 -23.11 3.67 -9.80
N PRO A 240 -23.58 3.74 -11.06
CA PRO A 240 -22.89 3.15 -12.22
C PRO A 240 -21.53 3.77 -12.52
N ASP A 241 -21.33 5.03 -12.16
CA ASP A 241 -20.08 5.76 -12.39
C ASP A 241 -19.06 5.59 -11.26
N PHE A 242 -19.44 4.89 -10.18
CA PHE A 242 -18.53 4.66 -9.06
C PHE A 242 -17.66 3.43 -9.31
N GLN A 243 -16.36 3.67 -9.40
CA GLN A 243 -15.38 2.59 -9.41
C GLN A 243 -14.10 3.02 -8.72
N MET A 244 -13.48 2.09 -8.01
CA MET A 244 -12.18 2.31 -7.39
C MET A 244 -11.42 0.99 -7.24
N VAL A 245 -10.18 0.98 -7.69
CA VAL A 245 -9.22 -0.10 -7.50
C VAL A 245 -7.93 0.49 -6.96
N VAL A 246 -7.32 -0.17 -6.00
CA VAL A 246 -6.06 0.26 -5.40
C VAL A 246 -4.92 -0.42 -6.13
N TRP A 247 -4.09 0.35 -6.83
CA TRP A 247 -2.85 -0.16 -7.39
C TRP A 247 -1.71 -0.02 -6.37
N TYR A 248 -0.80 -0.99 -6.37
CA TYR A 248 0.42 -1.01 -5.57
C TYR A 248 1.63 -0.97 -6.46
N ALA A 249 2.65 -0.21 -6.06
CA ALA A 249 3.93 -0.18 -6.74
C ALA A 249 5.08 -0.19 -5.73
N MET A 250 6.21 -0.69 -6.20
CA MET A 250 7.47 -0.72 -5.47
C MET A 250 8.37 0.40 -5.96
N TYR A 251 9.03 1.08 -5.03
CA TYR A 251 9.91 2.21 -5.28
C TYR A 251 11.23 2.08 -4.53
N ALA A 252 12.27 2.67 -5.09
CA ALA A 252 13.54 2.94 -4.43
C ALA A 252 13.76 4.45 -4.29
N PRO A 253 14.68 4.92 -3.43
CA PRO A 253 15.09 6.33 -3.37
C PRO A 253 15.64 6.82 -4.72
N LYS A 254 15.44 8.10 -5.00
CA LYS A 254 15.98 8.77 -6.20
C LYS A 254 17.49 8.61 -6.30
N GLY A 255 17.99 8.35 -7.51
CA GLY A 255 19.41 8.13 -7.77
C GLY A 255 19.89 6.70 -7.50
N THR A 256 18.99 5.77 -7.18
CA THR A 256 19.35 4.34 -7.13
C THR A 256 19.86 3.90 -8.51
N PRO A 257 21.06 3.29 -8.60
CA PRO A 257 21.69 2.94 -9.87
C PRO A 257 20.81 2.07 -10.76
N ARG A 258 20.76 2.38 -12.04
CA ARG A 258 19.92 1.67 -13.02
C ARG A 258 20.10 0.14 -13.01
N PRO A 259 21.33 -0.42 -12.92
CA PRO A 259 21.50 -1.88 -12.83
C PRO A 259 20.84 -2.51 -11.59
N ILE A 260 20.76 -1.78 -10.47
CA ILE A 260 20.07 -2.22 -9.25
C ILE A 260 18.55 -2.20 -9.47
N ILE A 261 18.03 -1.12 -10.06
CA ILE A 261 16.59 -1.02 -10.40
C ILE A 261 16.19 -2.16 -11.34
N ASP A 262 16.98 -2.43 -12.40
CA ASP A 262 16.69 -3.49 -13.36
C ASP A 262 16.71 -4.89 -12.70
N LYS A 263 17.67 -5.13 -11.79
CA LYS A 263 17.76 -6.39 -11.02
C LYS A 263 16.56 -6.56 -10.07
N LEU A 264 16.17 -5.50 -9.38
CA LEU A 264 14.96 -5.49 -8.50
C LEU A 264 13.69 -5.70 -9.31
N SER A 265 13.54 -5.02 -10.45
CA SER A 265 12.39 -5.17 -11.34
C SER A 265 12.27 -6.58 -11.90
N ALA A 266 13.39 -7.17 -12.34
CA ALA A 266 13.41 -8.57 -12.80
C ALA A 266 13.07 -9.56 -11.68
N ALA A 267 13.52 -9.30 -10.45
CA ALA A 267 13.18 -10.12 -9.29
C ALA A 267 11.71 -9.97 -8.89
N LEU A 268 11.17 -8.77 -8.95
CA LEU A 268 9.74 -8.50 -8.73
C LEU A 268 8.88 -9.30 -9.74
N GLN A 269 9.18 -9.21 -11.03
CA GLN A 269 8.44 -9.94 -12.07
C GLN A 269 8.45 -11.46 -11.89
N LYS A 270 9.53 -12.03 -11.33
CA LYS A 270 9.63 -13.46 -11.03
C LYS A 270 8.91 -13.86 -9.75
N ALA A 271 8.70 -12.90 -8.84
CA ALA A 271 8.03 -13.11 -7.56
C ALA A 271 6.50 -12.97 -7.64
N LEU A 272 5.99 -12.28 -8.70
CA LEU A 272 4.57 -12.16 -9.05
C LEU A 272 4.09 -13.39 -9.82
#